data_2c5d279e06d94c816721d8cdad3080b7
#
_entry.id   2c5d279e06d94c816721d8cdad3080b7
#
_cell.length_a   1.000
_cell.length_b   1.000
_cell.length_c   1.000
_cell.angle_alpha   90.00
_cell.angle_beta   90.00
_cell.angle_gamma   90.00
#
_symmetry.space_group_name_H-M   'P 1'
#
loop_
_entity.id
_entity.type
_entity.pdbx_description
1 polymer ?
#
loop_
_entity_poly.entity_id
_entity_poly.type
_entity_poly.pdbx_seq_one_letter_code
_entity_poly.pdbx_strand_id
1 'polypeptide(L)'
;MGTGVKVWLSTGFTDMRCGFPSLALRVQEVLKHDPLSGHLFVFRGRRSDILKIIWHDGLGACLFTRRLEKGRFIWPSMEGGAVAISPAQLSYLLSGIDWRNPQETWRPTRVG
;
A
#
# COMPACT_ATOMS: atom_id res chain seq x y z
N MET A 1 3.45 4.14 -16.51
CA MET A 1 2.92 2.94 -15.99
C MET A 1 2.02 2.25 -16.96
N GLY A 2 2.24 1.02 -17.15
CA GLY A 2 1.46 0.27 -18.10
C GLY A 2 0.07 -0.04 -17.59
N THR A 3 -0.81 -0.34 -18.53
CA THR A 3 -2.11 -0.85 -18.17
C THR A 3 -1.92 -2.22 -17.54
N GLY A 4 -2.79 -2.58 -16.64
CA GLY A 4 -2.72 -3.88 -15.98
C GLY A 4 -1.89 -3.92 -14.72
N VAL A 5 -1.22 -2.81 -14.36
CA VAL A 5 -0.54 -2.76 -13.07
C VAL A 5 -1.60 -2.67 -11.99
N LYS A 6 -1.48 -3.55 -11.01
CA LYS A 6 -2.42 -3.61 -9.90
C LYS A 6 -1.73 -3.25 -8.62
N VAL A 7 -2.50 -2.79 -7.65
CA VAL A 7 -2.01 -2.45 -6.34
C VAL A 7 -2.70 -3.36 -5.33
N TRP A 8 -1.89 -4.08 -4.56
CA TRP A 8 -2.38 -5.03 -3.57
C TRP A 8 -2.01 -4.56 -2.17
N LEU A 9 -2.98 -4.48 -1.29
CA LEU A 9 -2.75 -4.17 0.12
C LEU A 9 -2.69 -5.46 0.91
N SER A 10 -1.66 -5.61 1.71
CA SER A 10 -1.61 -6.68 2.71
C SER A 10 -2.55 -6.31 3.84
N THR A 11 -3.44 -7.21 4.22
CA THR A 11 -4.47 -6.89 5.22
C THR A 11 -3.97 -6.99 6.64
N GLY A 12 -2.87 -7.70 6.88
CA GLY A 12 -2.32 -7.84 8.23
C GLY A 12 -1.28 -6.78 8.52
N PHE A 13 -0.70 -6.87 9.71
CA PHE A 13 0.42 -6.02 10.09
C PHE A 13 1.72 -6.67 9.68
N THR A 14 2.70 -5.85 9.35
CA THR A 14 4.01 -6.32 8.95
C THR A 14 5.06 -5.53 9.74
N ASP A 15 6.15 -6.18 10.06
CA ASP A 15 7.27 -5.51 10.72
C ASP A 15 7.88 -4.51 9.74
N MET A 16 7.82 -3.25 10.07
CA MET A 16 8.27 -2.19 9.18
C MET A 16 9.79 -2.07 9.11
N ARG A 17 10.52 -2.94 9.80
CA ARG A 17 11.97 -3.05 9.64
C ARG A 17 12.35 -3.94 8.47
N CYS A 18 11.39 -4.65 7.90
CA CYS A 18 11.65 -5.54 6.77
C CYS A 18 12.05 -4.77 5.53
N GLY A 19 13.04 -5.28 4.82
CA GLY A 19 13.41 -4.78 3.51
C GLY A 19 12.75 -5.57 2.40
N PHE A 20 13.17 -5.32 1.15
CA PHE A 20 12.55 -5.95 -0.01
C PHE A 20 12.55 -7.48 0.08
N PRO A 21 13.65 -8.17 0.41
CA PRO A 21 13.61 -9.63 0.39
C PRO A 21 12.57 -10.22 1.32
N SER A 22 12.45 -9.69 2.53
CA SER A 22 11.47 -10.20 3.48
C SER A 22 10.06 -9.90 3.05
N LEU A 23 9.83 -8.70 2.51
CA LEU A 23 8.50 -8.33 2.03
C LEU A 23 8.12 -9.14 0.80
N ALA A 24 9.08 -9.42 -0.08
CA ALA A 24 8.83 -10.26 -1.25
C ALA A 24 8.43 -11.67 -0.84
N LEU A 25 9.05 -12.19 0.20
CA LEU A 25 8.68 -13.51 0.73
C LEU A 25 7.24 -13.50 1.24
N ARG A 26 6.83 -12.42 1.91
CA ARG A 26 5.44 -12.30 2.35
C ARG A 26 4.47 -12.25 1.18
N VAL A 27 4.86 -11.59 0.09
CA VAL A 27 4.02 -11.59 -1.13
C VAL A 27 3.79 -13.01 -1.61
N GLN A 28 4.83 -13.81 -1.65
CA GLN A 28 4.71 -15.19 -2.10
C GLN A 28 3.91 -16.04 -1.14
N GLU A 29 4.21 -15.98 0.14
CA GLU A 29 3.68 -16.92 1.11
C GLU A 29 2.32 -16.53 1.66
N VAL A 30 2.10 -15.25 1.86
CA VAL A 30 0.87 -14.77 2.48
C VAL A 30 -0.11 -14.25 1.45
N LEU A 31 0.37 -13.43 0.54
CA LEU A 31 -0.51 -12.83 -0.47
C LEU A 31 -0.72 -13.74 -1.68
N LYS A 32 0.13 -14.73 -1.83
CA LYS A 32 0.06 -15.71 -2.93
C LYS A 32 0.18 -15.07 -4.29
N HIS A 33 1.07 -14.10 -4.38
CA HIS A 33 1.37 -13.40 -5.63
C HIS A 33 2.85 -13.46 -5.92
N ASP A 34 3.21 -13.09 -7.14
CA ASP A 34 4.61 -13.03 -7.57
C ASP A 34 5.14 -11.63 -7.31
N PRO A 35 6.13 -11.48 -6.41
CA PRO A 35 6.68 -10.16 -6.12
C PRO A 35 7.40 -9.52 -7.30
N LEU A 36 7.75 -10.30 -8.32
CA LEU A 36 8.45 -9.80 -9.50
C LEU A 36 7.50 -9.49 -10.65
N SER A 37 6.19 -9.52 -10.39
CA SER A 37 5.18 -9.39 -11.43
C SER A 37 5.05 -7.98 -12.01
N GLY A 38 5.64 -6.99 -11.37
CA GLY A 38 5.46 -5.60 -11.76
C GLY A 38 4.30 -4.91 -11.05
N HIS A 39 3.50 -5.66 -10.31
CA HIS A 39 2.44 -5.07 -9.50
C HIS A 39 3.02 -4.48 -8.22
N LEU A 40 2.29 -3.57 -7.61
CA LEU A 40 2.68 -2.94 -6.36
C LEU A 40 2.08 -3.69 -5.18
N PHE A 41 2.88 -3.88 -4.14
CA PHE A 41 2.45 -4.56 -2.91
C PHE A 41 2.71 -3.63 -1.74
N VAL A 42 1.65 -3.34 -0.98
CA VAL A 42 1.66 -2.31 0.06
C VAL A 42 1.47 -2.96 1.42
N PHE A 43 2.33 -2.60 2.34
CA PHE A 43 2.34 -3.16 3.70
C PHE A 43 2.30 -2.02 4.71
N ARG A 44 1.68 -2.29 5.85
CA ARG A 44 1.67 -1.32 6.94
C ARG A 44 2.15 -1.95 8.23
N GLY A 45 2.66 -1.11 9.12
CA GLY A 45 2.99 -1.52 10.47
C GLY A 45 1.79 -1.46 11.39
N ARG A 46 2.00 -1.90 12.63
CA ARG A 46 0.93 -2.01 13.61
C ARG A 46 0.30 -0.67 13.96
N ARG A 47 1.09 0.41 13.96
CA ARG A 47 0.56 1.73 14.24
C ARG A 47 -0.11 2.39 13.06
N SER A 48 0.10 1.85 11.87
CA SER A 48 -0.45 2.38 10.61
C SER A 48 0.02 3.79 10.29
N ASP A 49 1.15 4.22 10.83
CA ASP A 49 1.76 5.50 10.48
C ASP A 49 2.94 5.34 9.53
N ILE A 50 3.35 4.11 9.26
CA ILE A 50 4.39 3.78 8.29
C ILE A 50 3.83 2.78 7.31
N LEU A 51 4.05 3.02 6.03
CA LEU A 51 3.77 2.00 5.02
C LEU A 51 4.99 1.80 4.15
N LYS A 52 5.06 0.63 3.56
CA LYS A 52 6.09 0.29 2.59
C LYS A 52 5.44 -0.30 1.37
N ILE A 53 5.99 0.06 0.21
CA ILE A 53 5.55 -0.47 -1.07
C ILE A 53 6.74 -1.11 -1.75
N ILE A 54 6.56 -2.32 -2.25
CA ILE A 54 7.59 -2.97 -3.05
C ILE A 54 7.04 -3.28 -4.43
N TRP A 55 7.93 -3.25 -5.40
CA TRP A 55 7.62 -3.68 -6.77
C TRP A 55 8.93 -3.96 -7.49
N HIS A 56 8.83 -4.62 -8.63
CA HIS A 56 9.96 -4.83 -9.52
C HIS A 56 9.65 -4.13 -10.83
N ASP A 57 10.56 -3.27 -11.27
CA ASP A 57 10.29 -2.40 -12.43
C ASP A 57 10.86 -2.95 -13.73
N GLY A 58 11.30 -4.19 -13.72
CA GLY A 58 11.94 -4.80 -14.87
C GLY A 58 13.45 -4.70 -14.85
N LEU A 59 14.00 -3.77 -14.09
CA LEU A 59 15.43 -3.60 -13.96
C LEU A 59 15.90 -3.94 -12.56
N GLY A 60 15.06 -3.75 -11.56
CA GLY A 60 15.47 -4.00 -10.20
C GLY A 60 14.32 -3.95 -9.22
N ALA A 61 14.66 -4.28 -7.99
CA ALA A 61 13.73 -4.27 -6.86
C ALA A 61 13.64 -2.87 -6.30
N CYS A 62 12.41 -2.40 -6.11
CA CYS A 62 12.15 -1.06 -5.61
C CYS A 62 11.42 -1.13 -4.28
N LEU A 63 11.80 -0.27 -3.37
CA LEU A 63 11.16 -0.16 -2.06
C LEU A 63 10.92 1.31 -1.76
N PHE A 64 9.68 1.61 -1.43
CA PHE A 64 9.27 2.96 -1.04
C PHE A 64 8.74 2.90 0.38
N THR A 65 9.12 3.86 1.20
CA THR A 65 8.64 3.97 2.57
C THR A 65 8.08 5.37 2.80
N ARG A 66 6.93 5.43 3.43
CA ARG A 66 6.37 6.71 3.87
C ARG A 66 5.97 6.61 5.32
N ARG A 67 6.35 7.63 6.09
CA ARG A 67 5.93 7.79 7.48
C ARG A 67 5.09 9.07 7.56
N LEU A 68 3.89 8.96 8.10
CA LEU A 68 3.08 10.14 8.36
C LEU A 68 3.56 10.80 9.65
N GLU A 69 3.69 12.11 9.61
CA GLU A 69 4.06 12.86 10.81
C GLU A 69 2.90 12.94 11.78
N LYS A 70 1.69 12.92 11.26
CA LYS A 70 0.48 12.93 12.05
C LYS A 70 -0.52 11.99 11.47
N GLY A 71 -1.30 11.34 12.33
CA GLY A 71 -2.38 10.49 11.90
C GLY A 71 -1.91 9.14 11.46
N ARG A 72 -2.77 8.47 10.75
CA ARG A 72 -2.56 7.10 10.31
C ARG A 72 -3.08 6.92 8.91
N PHE A 73 -2.50 5.93 8.21
CA PHE A 73 -3.06 5.49 6.95
C PHE A 73 -4.37 4.74 7.21
N ILE A 74 -5.37 4.98 6.36
CA ILE A 74 -6.64 4.29 6.46
C ILE A 74 -6.50 2.94 5.78
N TRP A 75 -6.75 1.88 6.52
CA TRP A 75 -6.55 0.52 6.03
C TRP A 75 -7.85 -0.25 6.07
N PRO A 76 -8.12 -1.11 5.10
CA PRO A 76 -9.34 -1.91 5.15
C PRO A 76 -9.26 -2.93 6.27
N SER A 77 -10.38 -3.14 6.93
CA SER A 77 -10.49 -4.14 7.96
C SER A 77 -10.95 -5.42 7.29
N MET A 78 -10.04 -6.11 6.62
CA MET A 78 -10.41 -7.26 5.83
C MET A 78 -9.62 -8.46 6.23
N GLU A 79 -10.19 -9.60 5.93
CA GLU A 79 -9.53 -10.87 6.10
C GLU A 79 -9.06 -11.36 4.75
N GLY A 80 -8.15 -12.30 4.76
CA GLY A 80 -7.81 -12.99 3.55
C GLY A 80 -6.52 -12.60 2.87
N GLY A 81 -5.67 -11.90 3.48
CA GLY A 81 -4.31 -11.70 2.98
C GLY A 81 -4.10 -10.47 2.11
N ALA A 82 -4.88 -10.28 1.06
CA ALA A 82 -4.64 -9.16 0.14
C ALA A 82 -5.93 -8.57 -0.39
N VAL A 83 -5.93 -7.28 -0.61
CA VAL A 83 -7.05 -6.53 -1.19
C VAL A 83 -6.51 -5.68 -2.32
N ALA A 84 -7.18 -5.72 -3.45
CA ALA A 84 -6.81 -4.90 -4.59
C ALA A 84 -7.42 -3.50 -4.46
N ILE A 85 -6.62 -2.48 -4.77
CA ILE A 85 -7.12 -1.12 -4.86
C ILE A 85 -6.66 -0.52 -6.18
N SER A 86 -7.32 0.56 -6.57
CA SER A 86 -6.95 1.27 -7.79
C SER A 86 -5.74 2.19 -7.53
N PRO A 87 -5.04 2.60 -8.58
CA PRO A 87 -3.98 3.60 -8.40
C PRO A 87 -4.49 4.89 -7.79
N ALA A 88 -5.72 5.30 -8.11
CA ALA A 88 -6.29 6.49 -7.49
C ALA A 88 -6.49 6.30 -5.99
N GLN A 89 -6.97 5.14 -5.58
CA GLN A 89 -7.11 4.83 -4.16
C GLN A 89 -5.76 4.80 -3.45
N LEU A 90 -4.73 4.31 -4.13
CA LEU A 90 -3.38 4.34 -3.57
C LEU A 90 -2.93 5.77 -3.32
N SER A 91 -3.22 6.67 -4.24
CA SER A 91 -2.86 8.07 -4.09
C SER A 91 -3.50 8.66 -2.84
N TYR A 92 -4.77 8.38 -2.61
CA TYR A 92 -5.46 8.85 -1.39
C TYR A 92 -4.87 8.21 -0.14
N LEU A 93 -4.59 6.91 -0.22
CA LEU A 93 -3.98 6.21 0.91
C LEU A 93 -2.66 6.86 1.30
N LEU A 94 -1.81 7.15 0.31
CA LEU A 94 -0.50 7.73 0.58
C LEU A 94 -0.58 9.10 1.20
N SER A 95 -1.66 9.81 0.97
CA SER A 95 -1.86 11.15 1.53
C SER A 95 -2.54 11.13 2.90
N GLY A 96 -2.89 9.96 3.40
CA GLY A 96 -3.62 9.84 4.65
C GLY A 96 -5.10 10.20 4.52
N ILE A 97 -5.59 10.31 3.29
CA ILE A 97 -7.00 10.60 3.02
C ILE A 97 -7.77 9.30 3.02
N ASP A 98 -9.02 9.33 3.47
CA ASP A 98 -9.85 8.14 3.47
C ASP A 98 -10.17 7.74 2.02
N TRP A 99 -9.44 6.78 1.52
CA TRP A 99 -9.56 6.33 0.15
C TRP A 99 -10.86 5.56 -0.11
N ARG A 100 -11.54 5.14 0.95
CA ARG A 100 -12.81 4.42 0.83
C ARG A 100 -13.93 5.38 0.47
N ASN A 101 -13.77 6.66 0.83
CA ASN A 101 -14.77 7.66 0.56
C ASN A 101 -14.10 8.98 0.20
N PRO A 102 -13.34 9.00 -0.88
CA PRO A 102 -12.51 10.16 -1.21
C PRO A 102 -13.31 11.43 -1.47
N GLN A 103 -14.55 11.30 -1.88
CA GLN A 103 -15.33 12.49 -2.19
C GLN A 103 -15.61 13.32 -0.97
N GLU A 104 -15.85 12.68 0.16
CA GLU A 104 -16.10 13.42 1.39
C GLU A 104 -14.85 14.06 1.93
N THR A 105 -13.76 13.32 1.94
CA THR A 105 -12.51 13.86 2.45
C THR A 105 -11.96 14.92 1.54
N TRP A 106 -12.36 14.92 0.28
CA TRP A 106 -11.88 15.83 -0.71
C TRP A 106 -12.55 17.15 -0.73
N ARG A 107 -13.58 17.27 -0.04
CA ARG A 107 -14.34 18.42 -0.01
C ARG A 107 -13.52 19.52 0.41
N PRO A 108 -13.30 20.31 -0.34
CA PRO A 108 -12.35 21.32 -0.02
C PRO A 108 -12.89 22.35 0.87
N THR A 109 -12.81 22.23 1.15
CA THR A 109 -12.88 22.92 1.67
C THR A 109 -12.96 23.86 1.88
N ARG A 110 -12.92 23.99 1.80
CA ARG A 110 -12.93 24.59 2.04
C ARG A 110 -12.61 25.47 1.89
N VAL A 111 -12.47 25.83 1.76
CA VAL A 111 -12.12 26.57 1.51
C VAL A 111 -12.19 27.46 1.67
N GLY A 112 -12.13 27.58 1.85
CA GLY A 112 -12.10 28.61 1.92
C GLY A 112 -11.91 29.23 2.31
#